data_3a7e8a884b8d69d7b5766613d7f078a0
#
_entry.id   3a7e8a884b8d69d7b5766613d7f078a0
#
_cell.length_a   1.000
_cell.length_b   1.000
_cell.length_c   1.000
_cell.angle_alpha   90.00
_cell.angle_beta   90.00
_cell.angle_gamma   90.00
#
_symmetry.space_group_name_H-M   'P 1'
#
loop_
_entity.id
_entity.type
_entity.pdbx_description
1 polymer ?
#
loop_
_entity_poly.entity_id
_entity_poly.type
_entity_poly.pdbx_seq_one_letter_code
_entity_poly.pdbx_strand_id
1 'polypeptide(L)'
;MLKRPIPSSSEPLPVIGCGTYVGFDVDADSPKVKSLADVIRTLRDFGGKLFDSSPMYGRAEAVLGALLAEAPDPERSFIATKVWTRGRQAGITQMERSFALLKVKRIDLMQVHNLVDWQTHLATLRRWKQDGRIRYFGVTHYTASAYDELEAVMRKETLDFVQLNYSIDDRAAERTLLPLAADRGAAVLVNLPFGGGGLLRRLSNRPLPDWAGEIGCTSWAQILLKFVLAEPAVTCVIPGTGNPTHMADNCQAGTGMLPDAALRKRIIAHWEAGK
;
A
#
# COMPACT_ATOMS: atom_id res chain seq x y z
N MET A 1 -11.72 3.22 -11.53
CA MET A 1 -10.35 2.77 -11.18
C MET A 1 -10.14 1.33 -11.64
N LEU A 2 -8.97 1.01 -12.20
CA LEU A 2 -8.55 -0.34 -12.54
C LEU A 2 -8.55 -1.23 -11.28
N LYS A 3 -8.73 -2.55 -11.48
CA LYS A 3 -8.70 -3.54 -10.40
C LYS A 3 -7.82 -4.72 -10.81
N ARG A 4 -7.18 -5.34 -9.82
CA ARG A 4 -6.40 -6.58 -9.98
C ARG A 4 -6.90 -7.61 -8.98
N PRO A 5 -6.94 -8.89 -9.34
CA PRO A 5 -7.36 -9.93 -8.40
C PRO A 5 -6.32 -10.12 -7.29
N ILE A 6 -6.80 -10.38 -6.07
CA ILE A 6 -5.99 -10.98 -5.02
C ILE A 6 -5.83 -12.46 -5.38
N PRO A 7 -4.61 -12.98 -5.65
CA PRO A 7 -4.46 -14.32 -6.22
C PRO A 7 -5.10 -15.43 -5.38
N SER A 8 -5.01 -15.34 -4.05
CA SER A 8 -5.55 -16.38 -3.13
C SER A 8 -7.08 -16.46 -3.07
N SER A 9 -7.82 -15.46 -3.61
CA SER A 9 -9.29 -15.41 -3.52
C SER A 9 -9.99 -14.99 -4.79
N SER A 10 -9.25 -14.48 -5.77
CA SER A 10 -9.76 -13.83 -6.99
C SER A 10 -10.60 -12.56 -6.71
N GLU A 11 -10.63 -12.05 -5.46
CA GLU A 11 -11.32 -10.80 -5.14
C GLU A 11 -10.66 -9.62 -5.87
N PRO A 12 -11.46 -8.79 -6.59
CA PRO A 12 -10.92 -7.62 -7.27
C PRO A 12 -10.56 -6.50 -6.28
N LEU A 13 -9.29 -6.12 -6.24
CA LEU A 13 -8.78 -5.01 -5.44
C LEU A 13 -8.46 -3.82 -6.35
N PRO A 14 -8.94 -2.60 -6.05
CA PRO A 14 -8.54 -1.39 -6.76
C PRO A 14 -7.04 -1.17 -6.67
N VAL A 15 -6.42 -0.72 -7.76
CA VAL A 15 -4.97 -0.62 -7.88
C VAL A 15 -4.33 0.55 -7.11
N ILE A 16 -5.14 1.51 -6.63
CA ILE A 16 -4.70 2.60 -5.75
C ILE A 16 -5.39 2.46 -4.39
N GLY A 17 -4.60 2.48 -3.34
CA GLY A 17 -5.02 2.60 -1.94
C GLY A 17 -4.46 3.85 -1.28
N CYS A 18 -4.58 3.95 0.02
CA CYS A 18 -4.06 5.05 0.84
C CYS A 18 -3.21 4.53 1.99
N GLY A 19 -1.93 4.88 2.03
CA GLY A 19 -1.08 4.71 3.20
C GLY A 19 -1.32 5.82 4.22
N THR A 20 -1.37 5.47 5.50
CA THR A 20 -1.68 6.43 6.57
C THR A 20 -0.46 6.96 7.32
N TYR A 21 0.74 6.45 7.02
CA TYR A 21 1.98 6.88 7.67
C TYR A 21 2.18 8.40 7.58
N VAL A 22 2.52 9.04 8.70
CA VAL A 22 2.69 10.49 8.87
C VAL A 22 1.41 11.30 8.62
N GLY A 23 0.69 11.08 7.52
CA GLY A 23 -0.45 11.90 7.14
C GLY A 23 -1.63 11.82 8.12
N PHE A 24 -1.84 10.65 8.75
CA PHE A 24 -2.95 10.41 9.69
C PHE A 24 -2.53 10.46 11.17
N ASP A 25 -1.26 10.71 11.48
CA ASP A 25 -0.84 10.92 12.87
C ASP A 25 -1.11 12.36 13.31
N VAL A 26 -2.35 12.64 13.62
CA VAL A 26 -2.83 13.96 14.04
C VAL A 26 -3.69 13.85 15.30
N ASP A 27 -3.81 14.95 16.05
CA ASP A 27 -4.76 15.03 17.17
C ASP A 27 -6.20 15.00 16.66
N ALA A 28 -7.11 14.41 17.46
CA ALA A 28 -8.52 14.26 17.08
C ALA A 28 -9.24 15.60 16.84
N ASP A 29 -8.81 16.66 17.51
CA ASP A 29 -9.31 18.03 17.39
C ASP A 29 -8.57 18.87 16.33
N SER A 30 -7.58 18.28 15.66
CA SER A 30 -6.81 18.96 14.63
C SER A 30 -7.68 19.37 13.44
N PRO A 31 -7.52 20.59 12.91
CA PRO A 31 -8.23 21.00 11.68
C PRO A 31 -7.89 20.13 10.47
N LYS A 32 -6.77 19.38 10.53
CA LYS A 32 -6.39 18.42 9.48
C LYS A 32 -7.35 17.23 9.38
N VAL A 33 -8.10 16.90 10.45
CA VAL A 33 -9.05 15.76 10.44
C VAL A 33 -10.08 15.91 9.33
N LYS A 34 -10.57 17.14 9.08
CA LYS A 34 -11.49 17.42 7.96
C LYS A 34 -10.85 17.08 6.59
N SER A 35 -9.60 17.48 6.38
CA SER A 35 -8.87 17.16 5.15
C SER A 35 -8.69 15.65 4.98
N LEU A 36 -8.47 14.90 6.08
CA LEU A 36 -8.35 13.44 6.04
C LEU A 36 -9.67 12.75 5.71
N ALA A 37 -10.81 13.28 6.20
CA ALA A 37 -12.13 12.82 5.79
C ALA A 37 -12.34 13.02 4.27
N ASP A 38 -11.90 14.16 3.73
CA ASP A 38 -11.94 14.45 2.30
C ASP A 38 -11.01 13.51 1.49
N VAL A 39 -9.83 13.14 2.03
CA VAL A 39 -8.95 12.12 1.41
C VAL A 39 -9.65 10.78 1.30
N ILE A 40 -10.32 10.33 2.37
CA ILE A 40 -11.06 9.05 2.38
C ILE A 40 -12.19 9.10 1.34
N ARG A 41 -12.99 10.19 1.34
CA ARG A 41 -14.08 10.38 0.39
C ARG A 41 -13.55 10.36 -1.04
N THR A 42 -12.51 11.13 -1.33
CA THR A 42 -11.89 11.19 -2.68
C THR A 42 -11.46 9.82 -3.16
N LEU A 43 -10.73 9.04 -2.34
CA LEU A 43 -10.34 7.68 -2.70
C LEU A 43 -11.55 6.81 -3.05
N ARG A 44 -12.62 6.88 -2.25
CA ARG A 44 -13.86 6.11 -2.47
C ARG A 44 -14.61 6.54 -3.72
N ASP A 45 -14.67 7.83 -4.00
CA ASP A 45 -15.34 8.40 -5.20
C ASP A 45 -14.66 7.89 -6.49
N PHE A 46 -13.34 7.70 -6.47
CA PHE A 46 -12.60 7.05 -7.55
C PHE A 46 -12.72 5.51 -7.56
N GLY A 47 -13.45 4.92 -6.61
CA GLY A 47 -13.65 3.47 -6.50
C GLY A 47 -12.52 2.75 -5.77
N GLY A 48 -11.61 3.46 -5.10
CA GLY A 48 -10.62 2.88 -4.20
C GLY A 48 -11.25 2.45 -2.87
N LYS A 49 -10.62 1.49 -2.17
CA LYS A 49 -11.15 0.98 -0.91
C LYS A 49 -10.09 0.58 0.12
N LEU A 50 -8.82 0.48 -0.26
CA LEU A 50 -7.75 0.01 0.61
C LEU A 50 -7.14 1.15 1.41
N PHE A 51 -7.09 0.97 2.74
CA PHE A 51 -6.38 1.84 3.68
C PHE A 51 -5.36 1.00 4.45
N ASP A 52 -4.07 1.39 4.38
CA ASP A 52 -2.97 0.69 5.06
C ASP A 52 -2.45 1.51 6.24
N SER A 53 -2.52 0.94 7.43
CA SER A 53 -2.06 1.54 8.68
C SER A 53 -1.08 0.64 9.44
N SER A 54 -0.68 1.05 10.63
CA SER A 54 0.16 0.27 11.53
C SER A 54 0.10 0.82 12.95
N PRO A 55 0.22 -0.01 13.99
CA PRO A 55 0.31 0.44 15.37
C PRO A 55 1.52 1.34 15.66
N MET A 56 2.56 1.31 14.80
CA MET A 56 3.71 2.20 14.92
C MET A 56 3.50 3.59 14.28
N TYR A 57 2.36 3.86 13.64
CA TYR A 57 2.07 5.13 12.97
C TYR A 57 1.36 6.13 13.91
N GLY A 58 1.73 6.13 15.20
CA GLY A 58 1.17 7.05 16.18
C GLY A 58 -0.35 6.87 16.34
N ARG A 59 -1.11 7.90 16.05
CA ARG A 59 -2.57 7.95 16.17
C ARG A 59 -3.32 7.51 14.91
N ALA A 60 -2.60 7.13 13.85
CA ALA A 60 -3.19 6.87 12.54
C ALA A 60 -4.33 5.83 12.55
N GLU A 61 -4.21 4.75 13.32
CA GLU A 61 -5.29 3.75 13.45
C GLU A 61 -6.54 4.32 14.10
N ALA A 62 -6.39 5.12 15.16
CA ALA A 62 -7.51 5.75 15.86
C ALA A 62 -8.21 6.80 14.98
N VAL A 63 -7.44 7.64 14.30
CA VAL A 63 -7.96 8.66 13.38
C VAL A 63 -8.68 8.01 12.20
N LEU A 64 -8.06 7.01 11.57
CA LEU A 64 -8.69 6.27 10.47
C LEU A 64 -9.99 5.60 10.92
N GLY A 65 -9.97 4.91 12.05
CA GLY A 65 -11.15 4.23 12.59
C GLY A 65 -12.31 5.18 12.93
N ALA A 66 -12.01 6.36 13.48
CA ALA A 66 -13.02 7.38 13.73
C ALA A 66 -13.65 7.89 12.42
N LEU A 67 -12.82 8.26 11.44
CA LEU A 67 -13.29 8.77 10.15
C LEU A 67 -14.06 7.75 9.33
N LEU A 68 -13.64 6.49 9.35
CA LEU A 68 -14.35 5.41 8.63
C LEU A 68 -15.70 5.07 9.28
N ALA A 69 -15.82 5.17 10.62
CA ALA A 69 -17.07 4.92 11.32
C ALA A 69 -18.15 5.99 11.02
N GLU A 70 -17.73 7.21 10.68
CA GLU A 70 -18.62 8.32 10.31
C GLU A 70 -18.93 8.35 8.80
N ALA A 71 -18.19 7.58 8.00
CA ALA A 71 -18.35 7.59 6.56
C ALA A 71 -19.54 6.71 6.12
N PRO A 72 -20.24 7.06 5.01
CA PRO A 72 -21.21 6.16 4.40
C PRO A 72 -20.57 4.81 4.07
N ASP A 73 -21.29 3.72 4.33
CA ASP A 73 -20.83 2.33 4.03
C ASP A 73 -19.45 2.00 4.62
N PRO A 74 -19.26 2.04 5.98
CA PRO A 74 -17.95 1.74 6.59
C PRO A 74 -17.42 0.36 6.17
N GLU A 75 -18.27 -0.62 5.95
CA GLU A 75 -17.93 -1.98 5.53
C GLU A 75 -17.37 -2.09 4.09
N ARG A 76 -17.48 -1.02 3.32
CA ARG A 76 -16.94 -0.94 1.95
C ARG A 76 -15.42 -0.80 1.90
N SER A 77 -14.76 -0.54 3.02
CA SER A 77 -13.31 -0.38 3.12
C SER A 77 -12.60 -1.72 3.22
N PHE A 78 -11.42 -1.80 2.61
CA PHE A 78 -10.45 -2.86 2.82
C PHE A 78 -9.38 -2.35 3.80
N ILE A 79 -9.40 -2.86 5.02
CA ILE A 79 -8.54 -2.39 6.11
C ILE A 79 -7.32 -3.28 6.23
N ALA A 80 -6.15 -2.69 6.03
CA ALA A 80 -4.86 -3.32 6.26
C ALA A 80 -4.16 -2.68 7.44
N THR A 81 -3.63 -3.50 8.35
CA THR A 81 -2.74 -3.06 9.42
C THR A 81 -1.70 -4.12 9.73
N LYS A 82 -0.92 -3.94 10.81
CA LYS A 82 0.27 -4.74 11.04
C LYS A 82 0.41 -5.12 12.51
N VAL A 83 1.27 -6.12 12.78
CA VAL A 83 1.80 -6.42 14.11
C VAL A 83 3.30 -6.06 14.13
N TRP A 84 3.74 -5.32 15.14
CA TRP A 84 5.09 -4.82 15.28
C TRP A 84 5.54 -4.87 16.75
N THR A 85 5.79 -6.07 17.23
CA THR A 85 6.33 -6.33 18.57
C THR A 85 6.90 -7.76 18.61
N ARG A 86 7.57 -8.13 19.68
CA ARG A 86 8.09 -9.48 19.88
C ARG A 86 7.23 -10.23 20.87
N GLY A 87 7.14 -11.56 20.70
CA GLY A 87 6.41 -12.45 21.59
C GLY A 87 4.91 -12.55 21.27
N ARG A 88 4.41 -13.79 21.40
CA ARG A 88 3.04 -14.13 20.99
C ARG A 88 1.97 -13.30 21.71
N GLN A 89 2.06 -13.21 23.06
CA GLN A 89 1.02 -12.53 23.84
C GLN A 89 1.03 -11.01 23.58
N ALA A 90 2.23 -10.40 23.48
CA ALA A 90 2.36 -8.98 23.14
C ALA A 90 1.80 -8.69 21.74
N GLY A 91 2.05 -9.59 20.77
CA GLY A 91 1.50 -9.47 19.41
C GLY A 91 -0.04 -9.56 19.42
N ILE A 92 -0.62 -10.53 20.14
CA ILE A 92 -2.07 -10.63 20.30
C ILE A 92 -2.65 -9.35 20.89
N THR A 93 -2.09 -8.86 21.99
CA THR A 93 -2.54 -7.63 22.66
C THR A 93 -2.47 -6.41 21.72
N GLN A 94 -1.37 -6.29 20.95
CA GLN A 94 -1.21 -5.18 19.98
C GLN A 94 -2.27 -5.26 18.86
N MET A 95 -2.46 -6.45 18.29
CA MET A 95 -3.45 -6.65 17.22
C MET A 95 -4.89 -6.42 17.73
N GLU A 96 -5.24 -6.88 18.95
CA GLU A 96 -6.55 -6.58 19.57
C GLU A 96 -6.77 -5.08 19.73
N ARG A 97 -5.73 -4.35 20.13
CA ARG A 97 -5.79 -2.88 20.20
C ARG A 97 -6.06 -2.26 18.83
N SER A 98 -5.45 -2.79 17.75
CA SER A 98 -5.73 -2.32 16.40
C SER A 98 -7.20 -2.49 16.01
N PHE A 99 -7.85 -3.62 16.33
CA PHE A 99 -9.31 -3.78 16.13
C PHE A 99 -10.12 -2.69 16.85
N ALA A 100 -9.78 -2.41 18.11
CA ALA A 100 -10.47 -1.39 18.89
C ALA A 100 -10.28 0.02 18.32
N LEU A 101 -9.04 0.38 17.93
CA LEU A 101 -8.71 1.70 17.37
C LEU A 101 -9.34 1.91 15.99
N LEU A 102 -9.28 0.89 15.14
CA LEU A 102 -9.88 0.92 13.79
C LEU A 102 -11.41 0.78 13.81
N LYS A 103 -12.00 0.46 14.98
CA LYS A 103 -13.45 0.27 15.18
C LYS A 103 -14.07 -0.77 14.25
N VAL A 104 -13.37 -1.85 13.98
CA VAL A 104 -13.81 -2.93 13.08
C VAL A 104 -13.93 -4.26 13.80
N LYS A 105 -14.90 -5.09 13.36
CA LYS A 105 -15.08 -6.46 13.87
C LYS A 105 -14.14 -7.46 13.17
N ARG A 106 -13.70 -7.14 11.95
CA ARG A 106 -12.81 -7.96 11.13
C ARG A 106 -11.83 -7.06 10.39
N ILE A 107 -10.55 -7.43 10.39
CA ILE A 107 -9.52 -6.78 9.60
C ILE A 107 -9.34 -7.56 8.30
N ASP A 108 -9.24 -6.85 7.16
CA ASP A 108 -9.07 -7.53 5.87
C ASP A 108 -7.67 -8.10 5.74
N LEU A 109 -6.63 -7.32 6.05
CA LEU A 109 -5.24 -7.77 5.94
C LEU A 109 -4.45 -7.42 7.21
N MET A 110 -3.94 -8.44 7.88
CA MET A 110 -3.00 -8.28 8.99
C MET A 110 -1.61 -8.74 8.56
N GLN A 111 -0.60 -7.88 8.71
CA GLN A 111 0.76 -8.14 8.24
C GLN A 111 1.78 -8.14 9.37
N VAL A 112 2.83 -8.96 9.27
CA VAL A 112 3.98 -8.83 10.14
C VAL A 112 4.86 -7.69 9.63
N HIS A 113 5.01 -6.65 10.45
CA HIS A 113 5.74 -5.42 10.09
C HIS A 113 7.25 -5.62 10.21
N ASN A 114 7.96 -5.33 9.12
CA ASN A 114 9.42 -5.40 9.04
C ASN A 114 9.98 -6.76 9.50
N LEU A 115 9.26 -7.83 9.24
CA LEU A 115 9.61 -9.22 9.61
C LEU A 115 9.88 -9.44 11.11
N VAL A 116 9.47 -8.51 11.99
CA VAL A 116 9.69 -8.62 13.44
C VAL A 116 8.98 -9.84 13.99
N ASP A 117 9.76 -10.81 14.49
CA ASP A 117 9.28 -12.06 15.11
C ASP A 117 8.24 -12.80 14.23
N TRP A 118 8.51 -12.84 12.92
CA TRP A 118 7.55 -13.30 11.92
C TRP A 118 7.10 -14.75 12.15
N GLN A 119 7.99 -15.65 12.63
CA GLN A 119 7.66 -17.05 12.89
C GLN A 119 6.54 -17.15 13.95
N THR A 120 6.68 -16.40 15.04
CA THR A 120 5.70 -16.35 16.11
C THR A 120 4.36 -15.79 15.65
N HIS A 121 4.40 -14.69 14.90
CA HIS A 121 3.19 -13.98 14.48
C HIS A 121 2.44 -14.71 13.36
N LEU A 122 3.12 -15.26 12.34
CA LEU A 122 2.45 -15.99 11.27
C LEU A 122 1.63 -17.18 11.79
N ALA A 123 2.07 -17.87 12.84
CA ALA A 123 1.28 -18.94 13.46
C ALA A 123 -0.05 -18.41 14.03
N THR A 124 -0.02 -17.24 14.68
CA THR A 124 -1.22 -16.58 15.20
C THR A 124 -2.13 -16.09 14.08
N LEU A 125 -1.56 -15.48 13.02
CA LEU A 125 -2.32 -14.94 11.89
C LEU A 125 -3.05 -16.04 11.10
N ARG A 126 -2.41 -17.19 10.88
CA ARG A 126 -3.07 -18.35 10.26
C ARG A 126 -4.30 -18.79 11.05
N ARG A 127 -4.18 -18.90 12.38
CA ARG A 127 -5.32 -19.24 13.22
C ARG A 127 -6.42 -18.18 13.13
N TRP A 128 -6.08 -16.90 13.22
CA TRP A 128 -7.05 -15.81 13.12
C TRP A 128 -7.75 -15.76 11.76
N LYS A 129 -7.08 -16.15 10.69
CA LYS A 129 -7.71 -16.33 9.37
C LYS A 129 -8.71 -17.47 9.37
N GLN A 130 -8.36 -18.64 9.99
CA GLN A 130 -9.26 -19.78 10.14
C GLN A 130 -10.47 -19.42 11.00
N ASP A 131 -10.29 -18.66 12.06
CA ASP A 131 -11.33 -18.19 12.96
C ASP A 131 -12.19 -17.05 12.34
N GLY A 132 -11.87 -16.58 11.13
CA GLY A 132 -12.59 -15.51 10.43
C GLY A 132 -12.38 -14.10 11.00
N ARG A 133 -11.42 -13.93 11.89
CA ARG A 133 -11.09 -12.63 12.50
C ARG A 133 -10.36 -11.71 11.51
N ILE A 134 -9.54 -12.29 10.66
CA ILE A 134 -8.88 -11.60 9.53
C ILE A 134 -9.20 -12.36 8.24
N ARG A 135 -9.13 -11.67 7.09
CA ARG A 135 -9.37 -12.30 5.79
C ARG A 135 -8.10 -12.77 5.14
N TYR A 136 -7.07 -11.97 5.23
CA TYR A 136 -5.76 -12.19 4.62
C TYR A 136 -4.66 -11.90 5.62
N PHE A 137 -3.52 -12.54 5.43
CA PHE A 137 -2.30 -12.22 6.16
C PHE A 137 -1.09 -12.15 5.23
N GLY A 138 -0.06 -11.45 5.71
CA GLY A 138 1.17 -11.27 4.95
C GLY A 138 2.32 -10.76 5.79
N VAL A 139 3.37 -10.38 5.11
CA VAL A 139 4.57 -9.79 5.70
C VAL A 139 4.94 -8.52 4.94
N THR A 140 5.71 -7.64 5.59
CA THR A 140 6.17 -6.41 4.94
C THR A 140 7.59 -6.05 5.34
N HIS A 141 8.31 -5.47 4.38
CA HIS A 141 9.52 -4.70 4.65
C HIS A 141 9.62 -3.52 3.68
N TYR A 142 10.30 -2.43 4.11
CA TYR A 142 10.35 -1.18 3.34
C TYR A 142 11.75 -0.81 2.83
N THR A 143 12.76 -1.69 3.02
CA THR A 143 14.12 -1.44 2.57
C THR A 143 14.68 -2.61 1.78
N ALA A 144 15.44 -2.31 0.72
CA ALA A 144 16.09 -3.32 -0.10
C ALA A 144 17.13 -4.16 0.66
N SER A 145 17.69 -3.64 1.75
CA SER A 145 18.66 -4.38 2.59
C SER A 145 18.07 -5.60 3.31
N ALA A 146 16.73 -5.69 3.41
CA ALA A 146 16.04 -6.82 4.01
C ALA A 146 15.49 -7.80 2.96
N TYR A 147 15.77 -7.62 1.69
CA TYR A 147 15.18 -8.42 0.62
C TYR A 147 15.58 -9.89 0.67
N ASP A 148 16.81 -10.22 1.08
CA ASP A 148 17.25 -11.61 1.22
C ASP A 148 16.43 -12.34 2.31
N GLU A 149 16.14 -11.67 3.44
CA GLU A 149 15.29 -12.24 4.48
C GLU A 149 13.83 -12.33 4.01
N LEU A 150 13.32 -11.26 3.36
CA LEU A 150 11.96 -11.25 2.81
C LEU A 150 11.76 -12.37 1.77
N GLU A 151 12.73 -12.56 0.88
CA GLU A 151 12.74 -13.66 -0.09
C GLU A 151 12.70 -15.03 0.60
N ALA A 152 13.54 -15.23 1.62
CA ALA A 152 13.57 -16.48 2.36
C ALA A 152 12.22 -16.79 3.02
N VAL A 153 11.56 -15.78 3.59
CA VAL A 153 10.20 -15.92 4.16
C VAL A 153 9.19 -16.24 3.06
N MET A 154 9.20 -15.54 1.93
CA MET A 154 8.29 -15.77 0.81
C MET A 154 8.46 -17.16 0.19
N ARG A 155 9.67 -17.71 0.16
CA ARG A 155 9.94 -19.08 -0.32
C ARG A 155 9.42 -20.13 0.66
N LYS A 156 9.53 -19.87 1.95
CA LYS A 156 9.16 -20.81 3.01
C LYS A 156 7.67 -20.84 3.30
N GLU A 157 7.03 -19.69 3.28
CA GLU A 157 5.67 -19.51 3.78
C GLU A 157 4.67 -19.27 2.66
N THR A 158 3.44 -19.79 2.82
CA THR A 158 2.32 -19.41 1.95
C THR A 158 1.68 -18.16 2.52
N LEU A 159 1.78 -17.07 1.78
CA LEU A 159 1.28 -15.74 2.16
C LEU A 159 0.19 -15.29 1.19
N ASP A 160 -0.81 -14.59 1.70
CA ASP A 160 -1.80 -13.94 0.83
C ASP A 160 -1.25 -12.63 0.22
N PHE A 161 -0.42 -11.91 1.01
CA PHE A 161 0.14 -10.62 0.64
C PHE A 161 1.61 -10.51 1.02
N VAL A 162 2.35 -9.78 0.21
CA VAL A 162 3.63 -9.20 0.55
C VAL A 162 3.59 -7.69 0.31
N GLN A 163 4.09 -6.89 1.27
CA GLN A 163 4.22 -5.45 1.09
C GLN A 163 5.69 -5.08 1.05
N LEU A 164 6.11 -4.37 0.00
CA LEU A 164 7.51 -4.01 -0.24
C LEU A 164 7.62 -2.62 -0.89
N ASN A 165 8.80 -2.01 -0.78
CA ASN A 165 9.10 -0.78 -1.50
C ASN A 165 9.39 -1.07 -2.96
N TYR A 166 8.84 -0.25 -3.82
CA TYR A 166 9.12 -0.28 -5.25
C TYR A 166 8.80 1.07 -5.88
N SER A 167 9.77 1.61 -6.63
CA SER A 167 9.67 2.89 -7.30
C SER A 167 10.65 2.96 -8.47
N ILE A 168 10.63 4.03 -9.24
CA ILE A 168 11.54 4.20 -10.38
C ILE A 168 13.00 4.31 -9.96
N ASP A 169 13.29 4.82 -8.77
CA ASP A 169 14.66 4.97 -8.23
C ASP A 169 15.11 3.76 -7.39
N ASP A 170 14.18 2.92 -6.95
CA ASP A 170 14.47 1.65 -6.27
C ASP A 170 13.71 0.50 -6.92
N ARG A 171 14.38 -0.14 -7.87
CA ARG A 171 13.85 -1.25 -8.68
C ARG A 171 14.40 -2.61 -8.26
N ALA A 172 15.03 -2.71 -7.09
CA ALA A 172 15.66 -3.95 -6.64
C ALA A 172 14.68 -5.13 -6.55
N ALA A 173 13.40 -4.87 -6.25
CA ALA A 173 12.35 -5.88 -6.17
C ALA A 173 12.07 -6.62 -7.50
N GLU A 174 12.38 -5.99 -8.66
CA GLU A 174 12.16 -6.59 -9.99
C GLU A 174 12.98 -7.85 -10.22
N ARG A 175 14.15 -7.96 -9.56
CA ARG A 175 15.07 -9.09 -9.81
C ARG A 175 14.57 -10.40 -9.23
N THR A 176 13.91 -10.35 -8.06
CA THR A 176 13.56 -11.56 -7.31
C THR A 176 12.17 -11.51 -6.70
N LEU A 177 11.85 -10.46 -5.92
CA LEU A 177 10.65 -10.47 -5.08
C LEU A 177 9.35 -10.38 -5.88
N LEU A 178 9.29 -9.56 -6.92
CA LEU A 178 8.10 -9.42 -7.76
C LEU A 178 7.82 -10.70 -8.56
N PRO A 179 8.81 -11.31 -9.26
CA PRO A 179 8.63 -12.62 -9.88
C PRO A 179 8.23 -13.71 -8.87
N LEU A 180 8.88 -13.76 -7.71
CA LEU A 180 8.57 -14.74 -6.66
C LEU A 180 7.14 -14.56 -6.12
N ALA A 181 6.67 -13.33 -5.94
CA ALA A 181 5.29 -13.08 -5.51
C ALA A 181 4.28 -13.61 -6.54
N ALA A 182 4.53 -13.39 -7.83
CA ALA A 182 3.69 -13.92 -8.90
C ALA A 182 3.70 -15.47 -8.90
N ASP A 183 4.86 -16.10 -8.82
CA ASP A 183 5.01 -17.57 -8.80
C ASP A 183 4.33 -18.21 -7.57
N ARG A 184 4.36 -17.51 -6.43
CA ARG A 184 3.77 -17.99 -5.17
C ARG A 184 2.30 -17.61 -5.02
N GLY A 185 1.72 -16.85 -5.96
CA GLY A 185 0.34 -16.39 -5.88
C GLY A 185 0.08 -15.43 -4.71
N ALA A 186 1.06 -14.62 -4.33
CA ALA A 186 0.91 -13.59 -3.32
C ALA A 186 0.59 -12.23 -3.95
N ALA A 187 -0.40 -11.52 -3.41
CA ALA A 187 -0.69 -10.15 -3.82
C ALA A 187 0.41 -9.20 -3.34
N VAL A 188 0.80 -8.25 -4.19
CA VAL A 188 1.83 -7.27 -3.86
C VAL A 188 1.22 -5.91 -3.55
N LEU A 189 1.45 -5.40 -2.34
CA LEU A 189 1.25 -4.01 -1.99
C LEU A 189 2.57 -3.25 -2.11
N VAL A 190 2.56 -2.13 -2.84
CA VAL A 190 3.76 -1.30 -2.98
C VAL A 190 3.67 -0.10 -2.06
N ASN A 191 4.60 0.01 -1.12
CA ASN A 191 4.85 1.21 -0.35
C ASN A 191 5.96 2.08 -0.98
N LEU A 192 6.13 3.31 -0.49
CA LEU A 192 7.17 4.26 -0.93
C LEU A 192 7.24 4.49 -2.47
N PRO A 193 6.12 4.55 -3.23
CA PRO A 193 6.18 4.70 -4.69
C PRO A 193 6.84 6.01 -5.14
N PHE A 194 6.98 6.97 -4.22
CA PHE A 194 7.61 8.28 -4.43
C PHE A 194 8.95 8.44 -3.69
N GLY A 195 9.60 7.32 -3.28
CA GLY A 195 10.85 7.39 -2.53
C GLY A 195 10.73 8.26 -1.26
N GLY A 196 9.67 8.07 -0.46
CA GLY A 196 9.39 8.92 0.71
C GLY A 196 9.11 10.40 0.35
N GLY A 197 8.64 10.69 -0.85
CA GLY A 197 8.39 12.04 -1.36
C GLY A 197 9.63 12.70 -2.00
N GLY A 198 10.79 12.06 -1.96
CA GLY A 198 12.04 12.57 -2.55
C GLY A 198 11.93 12.74 -4.06
N LEU A 199 11.29 11.80 -4.75
CA LEU A 199 11.09 11.84 -6.19
C LEU A 199 10.25 13.04 -6.62
N LEU A 200 9.13 13.30 -5.97
CA LEU A 200 8.26 14.42 -6.29
C LEU A 200 8.96 15.77 -6.08
N ARG A 201 9.77 15.92 -5.00
CA ARG A 201 10.57 17.13 -4.79
C ARG A 201 11.59 17.37 -5.91
N ARG A 202 12.27 16.31 -6.39
CA ARG A 202 13.24 16.40 -7.49
C ARG A 202 12.59 16.76 -8.83
N LEU A 203 11.33 16.37 -9.02
CA LEU A 203 10.60 16.54 -10.27
C LEU A 203 9.70 17.78 -10.29
N SER A 204 9.55 18.50 -9.16
CA SER A 204 8.58 19.59 -9.00
C SER A 204 8.70 20.72 -10.04
N ASN A 205 9.93 21.01 -10.50
CA ASN A 205 10.22 22.07 -11.48
C ASN A 205 10.55 21.51 -12.88
N ARG A 206 10.37 20.21 -13.11
CA ARG A 206 10.63 19.62 -14.42
C ARG A 206 9.34 19.57 -15.24
N PRO A 207 9.37 20.00 -16.53
CA PRO A 207 8.22 19.81 -17.39
C PRO A 207 7.92 18.32 -17.56
N LEU A 208 6.67 18.00 -17.81
CA LEU A 208 6.30 16.65 -18.18
C LEU A 208 6.88 16.32 -19.57
N PRO A 209 7.33 15.08 -19.78
CA PRO A 209 7.79 14.66 -21.09
C PRO A 209 6.61 14.56 -22.08
N ASP A 210 6.89 14.77 -23.37
CA ASP A 210 5.87 14.79 -24.43
C ASP A 210 5.01 13.52 -24.47
N TRP A 211 5.60 12.37 -24.14
CA TRP A 211 4.89 11.09 -24.08
C TRP A 211 3.94 10.94 -22.88
N ALA A 212 3.93 11.84 -21.91
CA ALA A 212 3.01 11.77 -20.77
C ALA A 212 1.54 11.71 -21.20
N GLY A 213 1.20 12.43 -22.29
CA GLY A 213 -0.13 12.41 -22.89
C GLY A 213 -0.53 11.05 -23.47
N GLU A 214 0.41 10.21 -23.92
CA GLU A 214 0.15 8.88 -24.49
C GLU A 214 -0.56 7.96 -23.45
N ILE A 215 -0.30 8.17 -22.16
CA ILE A 215 -0.91 7.44 -21.04
C ILE A 215 -1.85 8.29 -20.19
N GLY A 216 -2.24 9.47 -20.71
CA GLY A 216 -3.16 10.39 -20.04
C GLY A 216 -2.66 10.96 -18.72
N CYS A 217 -1.33 11.11 -18.55
CA CYS A 217 -0.74 11.70 -17.35
C CYS A 217 -0.64 13.21 -17.44
N THR A 218 -1.08 13.90 -16.39
CA THR A 218 -1.01 15.36 -16.24
C THR A 218 -0.12 15.80 -15.08
N SER A 219 0.50 14.83 -14.38
CA SER A 219 1.43 15.09 -13.28
C SER A 219 2.54 14.03 -13.22
N TRP A 220 3.65 14.39 -12.57
CA TRP A 220 4.71 13.44 -12.25
C TRP A 220 4.27 12.34 -11.30
N ALA A 221 3.35 12.63 -10.37
CA ALA A 221 2.81 11.61 -9.47
C ALA A 221 2.09 10.51 -10.26
N GLN A 222 1.29 10.88 -11.26
CA GLN A 222 0.62 9.91 -12.14
C GLN A 222 1.61 9.07 -12.93
N ILE A 223 2.67 9.67 -13.49
CA ILE A 223 3.72 8.94 -14.24
C ILE A 223 4.40 7.91 -13.33
N LEU A 224 4.83 8.33 -12.12
CA LEU A 224 5.52 7.47 -11.17
C LEU A 224 4.63 6.31 -10.70
N LEU A 225 3.35 6.57 -10.42
CA LEU A 225 2.40 5.52 -10.03
C LEU A 225 2.08 4.57 -11.19
N LYS A 226 1.89 5.08 -12.42
CA LYS A 226 1.68 4.22 -13.59
C LYS A 226 2.91 3.39 -13.92
N PHE A 227 4.13 3.91 -13.69
CA PHE A 227 5.35 3.11 -13.79
C PHE A 227 5.32 1.89 -12.86
N VAL A 228 4.93 2.10 -11.59
CA VAL A 228 4.79 1.02 -10.60
C VAL A 228 3.68 0.05 -11.01
N LEU A 229 2.54 0.56 -11.43
CA LEU A 229 1.39 -0.25 -11.86
C LEU A 229 1.62 -0.97 -13.20
N ALA A 230 2.58 -0.53 -14.03
CA ALA A 230 2.95 -1.24 -15.24
C ALA A 230 3.63 -2.61 -14.97
N GLU A 231 4.08 -2.84 -13.72
CA GLU A 231 4.56 -4.14 -13.29
C GLU A 231 3.38 -5.08 -12.99
N PRO A 232 3.22 -6.20 -13.73
CA PRO A 232 2.05 -7.07 -13.60
C PRO A 232 1.90 -7.72 -12.22
N ALA A 233 3.01 -7.99 -11.52
CA ALA A 233 3.00 -8.58 -10.19
C ALA A 233 2.45 -7.64 -9.11
N VAL A 234 2.44 -6.32 -9.34
CA VAL A 234 1.91 -5.34 -8.37
C VAL A 234 0.39 -5.39 -8.35
N THR A 235 -0.21 -5.65 -7.20
CA THR A 235 -1.67 -5.69 -7.03
C THR A 235 -2.23 -4.30 -6.72
N CYS A 236 -1.63 -3.59 -5.78
CA CYS A 236 -2.08 -2.25 -5.37
C CYS A 236 -0.89 -1.41 -4.90
N VAL A 237 -0.92 -0.12 -5.20
CA VAL A 237 0.05 0.85 -4.67
C VAL A 237 -0.63 1.74 -3.63
N ILE A 238 0.09 2.05 -2.53
CA ILE A 238 -0.45 2.76 -1.37
C ILE A 238 0.29 4.09 -1.09
N PRO A 239 0.20 5.08 -2.00
CA PRO A 239 0.75 6.40 -1.73
C PRO A 239 0.09 7.01 -0.50
N GLY A 240 0.89 7.57 0.42
CA GLY A 240 0.39 8.28 1.61
C GLY A 240 0.20 9.77 1.32
N THR A 241 -0.95 10.32 1.73
CA THR A 241 -1.21 11.76 1.68
C THR A 241 -2.29 12.18 2.67
N GLY A 242 -2.18 13.38 3.21
CA GLY A 242 -3.24 14.07 3.99
C GLY A 242 -3.95 15.15 3.17
N ASN A 243 -3.71 15.24 1.85
CA ASN A 243 -4.28 16.26 0.96
C ASN A 243 -5.22 15.60 -0.07
N PRO A 244 -6.52 15.97 -0.10
CA PRO A 244 -7.49 15.38 -1.02
C PRO A 244 -7.17 15.65 -2.50
N THR A 245 -6.55 16.78 -2.83
CA THR A 245 -6.13 17.07 -4.21
C THR A 245 -5.02 16.11 -4.67
N HIS A 246 -4.05 15.82 -3.79
CA HIS A 246 -3.02 14.81 -4.08
C HIS A 246 -3.63 13.40 -4.17
N MET A 247 -4.65 13.09 -3.37
CA MET A 247 -5.35 11.81 -3.47
C MET A 247 -6.09 11.68 -4.80
N ALA A 248 -6.77 12.72 -5.26
CA ALA A 248 -7.43 12.74 -6.57
C ALA A 248 -6.41 12.53 -7.70
N ASP A 249 -5.27 13.22 -7.65
CA ASP A 249 -4.18 13.08 -8.62
C ASP A 249 -3.61 11.65 -8.62
N ASN A 250 -3.35 11.08 -7.44
CA ASN A 250 -2.91 9.69 -7.30
C ASN A 250 -3.94 8.70 -7.89
N CYS A 251 -5.23 8.91 -7.65
CA CYS A 251 -6.30 8.06 -8.14
C CYS A 251 -6.40 8.06 -9.67
N GLN A 252 -6.10 9.18 -10.33
CA GLN A 252 -6.05 9.27 -11.80
C GLN A 252 -5.04 8.28 -12.39
N ALA A 253 -3.92 8.01 -11.70
CA ALA A 253 -2.97 7.00 -12.16
C ALA A 253 -3.57 5.58 -12.25
N GLY A 254 -4.60 5.30 -11.48
CA GLY A 254 -5.34 4.03 -11.52
C GLY A 254 -6.40 3.96 -12.61
N THR A 255 -6.42 4.88 -13.58
CA THR A 255 -7.39 4.94 -14.68
C THR A 255 -6.71 4.92 -16.05
N GLY A 256 -7.46 4.56 -17.09
CA GLY A 256 -6.96 4.55 -18.46
C GLY A 256 -5.84 3.52 -18.70
N MET A 257 -5.01 3.78 -19.71
CA MET A 257 -3.91 2.89 -20.11
C MET A 257 -2.75 2.94 -19.12
N LEU A 258 -2.15 1.79 -18.88
CA LEU A 258 -0.86 1.66 -18.22
C LEU A 258 0.26 1.61 -19.28
N PRO A 259 1.49 2.04 -18.95
CA PRO A 259 2.64 1.88 -19.82
C PRO A 259 2.83 0.41 -20.23
N ASP A 260 3.01 0.16 -21.52
CA ASP A 260 3.51 -1.12 -22.00
C ASP A 260 5.02 -1.26 -21.75
N ALA A 261 5.61 -2.38 -22.14
CA ALA A 261 7.01 -2.67 -21.92
C ALA A 261 7.94 -1.66 -22.65
N ALA A 262 7.54 -1.14 -23.81
CA ALA A 262 8.33 -0.18 -24.57
C ALA A 262 8.30 1.20 -23.89
N LEU A 263 7.13 1.69 -23.51
CA LEU A 263 6.98 2.95 -22.82
C LEU A 263 7.60 2.89 -21.40
N ARG A 264 7.49 1.76 -20.71
CA ARG A 264 8.16 1.56 -19.42
C ARG A 264 9.68 1.72 -19.54
N LYS A 265 10.31 1.18 -20.59
CA LYS A 265 11.73 1.40 -20.89
C LYS A 265 12.04 2.87 -21.15
N ARG A 266 11.19 3.61 -21.91
CA ARG A 266 11.34 5.05 -22.14
C ARG A 266 11.26 5.85 -20.83
N ILE A 267 10.35 5.50 -19.94
CA ILE A 267 10.23 6.12 -18.60
C ILE A 267 11.52 5.94 -17.81
N ILE A 268 12.07 4.72 -17.79
CA ILE A 268 13.35 4.42 -17.11
C ILE A 268 14.50 5.23 -17.72
N ALA A 269 14.64 5.21 -19.05
CA ALA A 269 15.70 5.95 -19.75
C ALA A 269 15.61 7.47 -19.48
N HIS A 270 14.41 8.03 -19.50
CA HIS A 270 14.17 9.44 -19.19
C HIS A 270 14.56 9.78 -17.74
N TRP A 271 14.22 8.90 -16.80
CA TRP A 271 14.61 9.03 -15.39
C TRP A 271 16.14 8.99 -15.22
N GLU A 272 16.81 8.04 -15.87
CA GLU A 272 18.27 7.83 -15.76
C GLU A 272 19.05 8.99 -16.40
N ALA A 273 18.58 9.51 -17.53
CA ALA A 273 19.17 10.68 -18.18
C ALA A 273 19.05 11.98 -17.35
N GLY A 274 18.13 12.01 -16.40
CA GLY A 274 17.90 13.17 -15.53
C GLY A 274 18.56 13.07 -14.14
N LYS A 275 19.38 12.04 -13.89
CA LYS A 275 20.16 11.90 -12.64
C LYS A 275 21.40 12.75 -12.72
#